data_299096cd82e5c60d36ad3f8c1c9c80f4
#
_entry.id   299096cd82e5c60d36ad3f8c1c9c80f4
#
_cell.length_a   1.000
_cell.length_b   1.000
_cell.length_c   1.000
_cell.angle_alpha   90.00
_cell.angle_beta   90.00
_cell.angle_gamma   90.00
#
_symmetry.space_group_name_H-M   'P 1'
#
loop_
_entity.id
_entity.type
_entity.pdbx_description
1 polymer ?
#
loop_
_entity_poly.entity_id
_entity_poly.type
_entity_poly.pdbx_seq_one_letter_code
_entity_poly.pdbx_strand_id
1 'polypeptide(L)'
;MSKKKIGGVIVSDLNHTNYGSCLQAYATMKIVQALGYDLTFIKYIKQRNVWDWLKITPGLMLSGGFELLDQKKKFKDDCKRYADYMSNQQIRLNATNAFKKQEFVPFFKEYKGYKSLCEGSKLFDAVFVGSDQVWRPFGFYSNYWNLNFVDDRVPKFSYASSYGVSSIPSIQHKGTKRYLERMKMVSVREMKGKEIVEQYSNQKAQVVSDPTMLLTSKEWLEFASHSHKETPTEPYIFCYFLGSREDIRKEAAKLSMHTGFKIVIMRHMDEYVPADETIGDYAPYDINAWDFVKLLSNAAYV
;
A
#
# COMPACT_ATOMS: atom_id res chain seq x y z
N MET A 1 -27.17 18.98 8.97
CA MET A 1 -27.24 17.86 7.99
C MET A 1 -26.27 16.77 8.43
N SER A 2 -26.67 15.50 8.38
CA SER A 2 -25.75 14.39 8.66
C SER A 2 -24.62 14.36 7.62
N LYS A 3 -23.38 14.07 8.03
CA LYS A 3 -22.26 13.90 7.10
C LYS A 3 -22.56 12.73 6.13
N LYS A 4 -22.18 12.89 4.87
CA LYS A 4 -22.26 11.79 3.89
C LYS A 4 -21.26 10.69 4.25
N LYS A 5 -21.70 9.45 4.15
CA LYS A 5 -20.92 8.26 4.47
C LYS A 5 -20.15 7.76 3.25
N ILE A 6 -18.85 7.77 3.33
CA ILE A 6 -17.96 7.34 2.24
C ILE A 6 -17.29 6.02 2.62
N GLY A 7 -17.43 5.02 1.76
CA GLY A 7 -16.69 3.76 1.89
C GLY A 7 -15.35 3.84 1.17
N GLY A 8 -14.25 3.55 1.86
CA GLY A 8 -12.90 3.52 1.27
C GLY A 8 -12.37 2.08 1.17
N VAL A 9 -12.01 1.66 -0.03
CA VAL A 9 -11.26 0.42 -0.30
C VAL A 9 -9.79 0.80 -0.48
N ILE A 10 -9.06 0.78 0.63
CA ILE A 10 -7.70 1.31 0.74
C ILE A 10 -6.77 0.23 1.27
N VAL A 11 -5.50 0.24 0.85
CA VAL A 11 -4.46 -0.66 1.38
C VAL A 11 -4.10 -0.19 2.80
N SER A 12 -4.77 -0.75 3.78
CA SER A 12 -4.63 -0.44 5.21
C SER A 12 -4.61 -1.68 6.09
N ASP A 13 -4.46 -2.87 5.48
CA ASP A 13 -4.52 -4.16 6.18
C ASP A 13 -3.44 -4.31 7.24
N LEU A 14 -3.79 -4.97 8.35
CA LEU A 14 -2.83 -5.51 9.29
C LEU A 14 -1.97 -6.58 8.59
N ASN A 15 -0.82 -6.91 9.17
CA ASN A 15 0.13 -7.89 8.64
C ASN A 15 0.81 -7.50 7.32
N HIS A 16 0.93 -6.21 7.08
CA HIS A 16 1.65 -5.63 5.95
C HIS A 16 2.56 -4.49 6.43
N THR A 17 3.84 -4.50 6.08
CA THR A 17 4.86 -3.62 6.66
C THR A 17 5.27 -2.44 5.79
N ASN A 18 4.61 -2.22 4.64
CA ASN A 18 4.96 -1.15 3.71
C ASN A 18 4.56 0.23 4.24
N TYR A 19 5.55 1.11 4.43
CA TYR A 19 5.33 2.47 4.91
C TYR A 19 4.54 3.33 3.92
N GLY A 20 4.82 3.21 2.61
CA GLY A 20 4.08 3.94 1.58
C GLY A 20 2.58 3.66 1.64
N SER A 21 2.20 2.39 1.86
CA SER A 21 0.80 2.00 2.04
C SER A 21 0.18 2.61 3.30
N CYS A 22 0.94 2.75 4.39
CA CYS A 22 0.48 3.43 5.61
C CYS A 22 0.27 4.93 5.36
N LEU A 23 1.25 5.57 4.74
CA LEU A 23 1.23 7.02 4.51
C LEU A 23 0.11 7.42 3.54
N GLN A 24 -0.08 6.69 2.43
CA GLN A 24 -1.18 6.97 1.51
C GLN A 24 -2.56 6.75 2.15
N ALA A 25 -2.72 5.72 3.00
CA ALA A 25 -3.97 5.47 3.70
C ALA A 25 -4.28 6.59 4.71
N TYR A 26 -3.27 7.03 5.47
CA TYR A 26 -3.39 8.14 6.40
C TYR A 26 -3.75 9.45 5.69
N ALA A 27 -3.02 9.81 4.64
CA ALA A 27 -3.29 11.02 3.88
C ALA A 27 -4.70 11.00 3.28
N THR A 28 -5.11 9.88 2.68
CA THR A 28 -6.47 9.71 2.15
C THR A 28 -7.53 9.91 3.24
N MET A 29 -7.32 9.31 4.42
CA MET A 29 -8.22 9.47 5.56
C MET A 29 -8.35 10.94 5.99
N LYS A 30 -7.23 11.63 6.16
CA LYS A 30 -7.21 13.04 6.56
C LYS A 30 -7.91 13.96 5.56
N ILE A 31 -7.65 13.75 4.27
CA ILE A 31 -8.28 14.56 3.21
C ILE A 31 -9.79 14.33 3.15
N VAL A 32 -10.25 13.07 3.21
CA VAL A 32 -11.70 12.78 3.18
C VAL A 32 -12.41 13.38 4.39
N GLN A 33 -11.77 13.33 5.57
CA GLN A 33 -12.29 13.95 6.79
C GLN A 33 -12.31 15.49 6.70
N ALA A 34 -11.24 16.10 6.17
CA ALA A 34 -11.15 17.55 5.97
C ALA A 34 -12.21 18.07 4.98
N LEU A 35 -12.61 17.25 3.99
CA LEU A 35 -13.72 17.54 3.09
C LEU A 35 -15.11 17.41 3.76
N GLY A 36 -15.15 17.03 5.03
CA GLY A 36 -16.39 16.96 5.83
C GLY A 36 -17.16 15.64 5.69
N TYR A 37 -16.57 14.61 5.13
CA TYR A 37 -17.19 13.30 4.96
C TYR A 37 -16.96 12.38 6.18
N ASP A 38 -17.86 11.42 6.37
CA ASP A 38 -17.74 10.31 7.32
C ASP A 38 -17.12 9.11 6.59
N LEU A 39 -15.83 8.84 6.83
CA LEU A 39 -15.08 7.79 6.16
C LEU A 39 -15.15 6.48 6.95
N THR A 40 -15.44 5.39 6.24
CA THR A 40 -15.33 4.01 6.74
C THR A 40 -14.40 3.22 5.83
N PHE A 41 -13.38 2.59 6.37
CA PHE A 41 -12.56 1.62 5.64
C PHE A 41 -13.29 0.30 5.55
N ILE A 42 -13.65 -0.09 4.33
CA ILE A 42 -14.32 -1.36 4.06
C ILE A 42 -13.29 -2.49 4.15
N LYS A 43 -13.50 -3.45 5.03
CA LYS A 43 -12.64 -4.63 5.18
C LYS A 43 -13.38 -5.89 4.73
N TYR A 44 -12.80 -6.60 3.78
CA TYR A 44 -13.36 -7.83 3.24
C TYR A 44 -12.66 -9.06 3.79
N ILE A 45 -13.36 -9.81 4.63
CA ILE A 45 -12.91 -11.12 5.12
C ILE A 45 -13.42 -12.19 4.16
N LYS A 46 -12.51 -12.67 3.30
CA LYS A 46 -12.82 -13.65 2.27
C LYS A 46 -13.23 -14.99 2.90
N GLN A 47 -14.40 -15.46 2.52
CA GLN A 47 -14.86 -16.82 2.80
C GLN A 47 -15.02 -17.50 1.45
N ARG A 48 -14.06 -18.35 1.08
CA ARG A 48 -14.06 -19.10 -0.17
C ARG A 48 -14.10 -20.60 0.12
N ASN A 49 -14.97 -21.30 -0.58
CA ASN A 49 -14.98 -22.76 -0.58
C ASN A 49 -13.99 -23.30 -1.65
N VAL A 50 -13.80 -24.61 -1.68
CA VAL A 50 -12.89 -25.27 -2.61
C VAL A 50 -13.28 -25.01 -4.08
N TRP A 51 -14.57 -24.95 -4.38
CA TRP A 51 -15.06 -24.70 -5.75
C TRP A 51 -14.77 -23.28 -6.22
N ASP A 52 -14.80 -22.30 -5.31
CA ASP A 52 -14.39 -20.92 -5.63
C ASP A 52 -12.91 -20.87 -5.97
N TRP A 53 -12.07 -21.60 -5.23
CA TRP A 53 -10.65 -21.68 -5.52
C TRP A 53 -10.38 -22.33 -6.88
N LEU A 54 -11.03 -23.46 -7.20
CA LEU A 54 -10.86 -24.12 -8.49
C LEU A 54 -11.20 -23.20 -9.68
N LYS A 55 -12.26 -22.40 -9.57
CA LYS A 55 -12.68 -21.46 -10.62
C LYS A 55 -11.68 -20.33 -10.88
N ILE A 56 -11.04 -19.81 -9.85
CA ILE A 56 -10.16 -18.64 -9.97
C ILE A 56 -8.69 -19.00 -10.16
N THR A 57 -8.25 -20.19 -9.74
CA THR A 57 -6.84 -20.60 -9.77
C THR A 57 -6.19 -20.46 -11.15
N PRO A 58 -6.78 -20.91 -12.27
CA PRO A 58 -6.17 -20.72 -13.58
C PRO A 58 -5.92 -19.24 -13.91
N GLY A 59 -6.90 -18.40 -13.64
CA GLY A 59 -6.77 -16.95 -13.84
C GLY A 59 -5.73 -16.30 -12.92
N LEU A 60 -5.63 -16.73 -11.67
CA LEU A 60 -4.60 -16.25 -10.74
C LEU A 60 -3.19 -16.61 -11.21
N MET A 61 -2.98 -17.83 -11.68
CA MET A 61 -1.67 -18.27 -12.20
C MET A 61 -1.24 -17.45 -13.41
N LEU A 62 -2.16 -17.22 -14.36
CA LEU A 62 -1.91 -16.38 -15.55
C LEU A 62 -1.72 -14.88 -15.22
N SER A 63 -2.02 -14.48 -14.00
CA SER A 63 -1.96 -13.08 -13.53
C SER A 63 -0.84 -12.81 -12.53
N GLY A 64 0.23 -13.59 -12.55
CA GLY A 64 1.39 -13.43 -11.66
C GLY A 64 1.38 -14.38 -10.45
N GLY A 65 0.52 -15.41 -10.44
CA GLY A 65 0.45 -16.37 -9.34
C GLY A 65 1.75 -17.16 -9.15
N PHE A 66 2.45 -17.47 -10.23
CA PHE A 66 3.76 -18.15 -10.17
C PHE A 66 4.82 -17.28 -9.49
N GLU A 67 4.89 -15.99 -9.84
CA GLU A 67 5.83 -15.05 -9.21
C GLU A 67 5.58 -14.92 -7.70
N LEU A 68 4.32 -14.88 -7.28
CA LEU A 68 3.97 -14.85 -5.86
C LEU A 68 4.35 -16.13 -5.11
N LEU A 69 4.24 -17.30 -5.77
CA LEU A 69 4.67 -18.56 -5.18
C LEU A 69 6.19 -18.59 -5.03
N ASP A 70 6.93 -18.09 -6.03
CA ASP A 70 8.37 -18.01 -6.00
C ASP A 70 8.86 -17.04 -4.91
N GLN A 71 8.26 -15.85 -4.80
CA GLN A 71 8.53 -14.90 -3.73
C GLN A 71 8.30 -15.50 -2.34
N LYS A 72 7.19 -16.22 -2.15
CA LYS A 72 6.91 -16.92 -0.88
C LYS A 72 7.91 -18.02 -0.57
N LYS A 73 8.36 -18.75 -1.58
CA LYS A 73 9.40 -19.78 -1.43
C LYS A 73 10.71 -19.13 -1.02
N LYS A 74 11.15 -18.09 -1.75
CA LYS A 74 12.37 -17.33 -1.42
C LYS A 74 12.33 -16.80 0.00
N PHE A 75 11.25 -16.13 0.40
CA PHE A 75 11.07 -15.66 1.77
C PHE A 75 11.21 -16.76 2.81
N LYS A 76 10.60 -17.93 2.57
CA LYS A 76 10.70 -19.08 3.48
C LYS A 76 12.12 -19.64 3.56
N ASP A 77 12.85 -19.64 2.45
CA ASP A 77 14.23 -20.10 2.39
C ASP A 77 15.16 -19.11 3.08
N ASP A 78 14.94 -17.79 2.93
CA ASP A 78 15.65 -16.75 3.66
C ASP A 78 15.42 -16.85 5.18
N CYS A 79 14.20 -17.07 5.64
CA CYS A 79 13.90 -17.30 7.05
C CYS A 79 14.60 -18.51 7.66
N LYS A 80 14.89 -19.55 6.86
CA LYS A 80 15.65 -20.72 7.31
C LYS A 80 17.15 -20.49 7.32
N ARG A 81 17.63 -19.71 6.34
CA ARG A 81 19.06 -19.47 6.13
C ARG A 81 19.63 -18.42 7.10
N TYR A 82 18.83 -17.42 7.46
CA TYR A 82 19.27 -16.28 8.29
C TYR A 82 18.49 -16.28 9.61
N ALA A 83 19.19 -16.63 10.70
CA ALA A 83 18.57 -16.94 12.00
C ALA A 83 17.64 -15.83 12.53
N ASP A 84 18.05 -14.56 12.40
CA ASP A 84 17.31 -13.43 12.95
C ASP A 84 16.32 -12.79 11.98
N TYR A 85 16.28 -13.24 10.73
CA TYR A 85 15.46 -12.60 9.71
C TYR A 85 13.96 -12.65 10.05
N MET A 86 13.46 -13.78 10.51
CA MET A 86 12.06 -13.94 10.92
C MET A 86 11.73 -13.11 12.16
N SER A 87 12.60 -13.07 13.16
CA SER A 87 12.39 -12.26 14.37
C SER A 87 12.37 -10.77 14.05
N ASN A 88 13.28 -10.31 13.20
CA ASN A 88 13.34 -8.93 12.74
C ASN A 88 12.11 -8.53 11.91
N GLN A 89 11.59 -9.43 11.06
CA GLN A 89 10.32 -9.27 10.37
C GLN A 89 9.17 -9.09 11.37
N GLN A 90 9.13 -9.91 12.42
CA GLN A 90 8.07 -9.83 13.42
C GLN A 90 8.14 -8.53 14.24
N ILE A 91 9.34 -8.04 14.56
CA ILE A 91 9.53 -6.74 15.23
C ILE A 91 8.94 -5.62 14.37
N ARG A 92 9.31 -5.55 13.08
CA ARG A 92 8.79 -4.56 12.14
C ARG A 92 7.27 -4.65 11.99
N LEU A 93 6.76 -5.87 11.89
CA LEU A 93 5.33 -6.12 11.76
C LEU A 93 4.56 -5.66 12.99
N ASN A 94 5.09 -5.92 14.19
CA ASN A 94 4.46 -5.50 15.44
C ASN A 94 4.40 -3.97 15.54
N ALA A 95 5.49 -3.26 15.23
CA ALA A 95 5.52 -1.80 15.23
C ALA A 95 4.54 -1.20 14.22
N THR A 96 4.51 -1.73 12.99
CA THR A 96 3.58 -1.28 11.96
C THR A 96 2.11 -1.57 12.33
N ASN A 97 1.84 -2.75 12.90
CA ASN A 97 0.50 -3.10 13.34
C ASN A 97 0.02 -2.26 14.53
N ALA A 98 0.90 -1.87 15.45
CA ALA A 98 0.56 -0.95 16.54
C ALA A 98 0.07 0.40 15.99
N PHE A 99 0.81 0.97 15.03
CA PHE A 99 0.39 2.16 14.30
C PHE A 99 -0.97 2.01 13.64
N LYS A 100 -1.17 0.94 12.84
CA LYS A 100 -2.43 0.71 12.13
C LYS A 100 -3.61 0.47 13.05
N LYS A 101 -3.40 -0.18 14.20
CA LYS A 101 -4.44 -0.38 15.21
C LYS A 101 -4.91 0.94 15.79
N GLN A 102 -4.01 1.88 15.99
CA GLN A 102 -4.34 3.21 16.51
C GLN A 102 -5.00 4.08 15.45
N GLU A 103 -4.44 4.16 14.25
CA GLU A 103 -4.86 5.12 13.23
C GLU A 103 -6.02 4.62 12.35
N PHE A 104 -6.07 3.32 12.02
CA PHE A 104 -6.99 2.81 11.01
C PHE A 104 -8.10 1.93 11.53
N VAL A 105 -7.82 1.08 12.54
CA VAL A 105 -8.81 0.12 13.05
C VAL A 105 -10.10 0.80 13.54
N PRO A 106 -10.09 1.99 14.16
CA PRO A 106 -11.32 2.69 14.53
C PRO A 106 -12.26 3.01 13.36
N PHE A 107 -11.72 3.06 12.15
CA PHE A 107 -12.48 3.33 10.92
C PHE A 107 -12.87 2.08 10.16
N PHE A 108 -12.44 0.89 10.61
CA PHE A 108 -12.74 -0.37 9.92
C PHE A 108 -14.18 -0.79 10.12
N LYS A 109 -14.80 -1.24 9.02
CA LYS A 109 -16.00 -2.04 9.04
C LYS A 109 -15.76 -3.35 8.28
N GLU A 110 -15.82 -4.45 9.02
CA GLU A 110 -15.54 -5.76 8.46
C GLU A 110 -16.81 -6.41 7.89
N TYR A 111 -16.66 -7.01 6.73
CA TYR A 111 -17.70 -7.78 6.05
C TYR A 111 -17.18 -9.19 5.78
N LYS A 112 -17.83 -10.19 6.37
CA LYS A 112 -17.48 -11.62 6.24
C LYS A 112 -18.27 -12.23 5.08
N GLY A 113 -17.56 -12.72 4.06
CA GLY A 113 -18.16 -13.28 2.84
C GLY A 113 -18.64 -12.21 1.85
N TYR A 114 -18.72 -12.61 0.58
CA TYR A 114 -19.02 -11.69 -0.54
C TYR A 114 -20.43 -11.11 -0.47
N LYS A 115 -21.42 -11.91 -0.05
CA LYS A 115 -22.81 -11.45 0.10
C LYS A 115 -22.94 -10.32 1.14
N SER A 116 -22.31 -10.49 2.31
CA SER A 116 -22.29 -9.46 3.34
C SER A 116 -21.62 -8.16 2.86
N LEU A 117 -20.54 -8.29 2.08
CA LEU A 117 -19.84 -7.16 1.49
C LEU A 117 -20.74 -6.39 0.49
N CYS A 118 -21.48 -7.10 -0.38
CA CYS A 118 -22.43 -6.49 -1.32
C CYS A 118 -23.55 -5.74 -0.59
N GLU A 119 -24.17 -6.39 0.40
CA GLU A 119 -25.24 -5.74 1.18
C GLU A 119 -24.71 -4.54 1.96
N GLY A 120 -23.52 -4.65 2.54
CA GLY A 120 -22.88 -3.56 3.26
C GLY A 120 -22.57 -2.34 2.38
N SER A 121 -22.32 -2.55 1.10
CA SER A 121 -22.02 -1.44 0.17
C SER A 121 -23.16 -0.45 0.01
N LYS A 122 -24.40 -0.89 0.19
CA LYS A 122 -25.61 -0.07 0.08
C LYS A 122 -25.77 0.97 1.20
N LEU A 123 -24.95 0.88 2.24
CA LEU A 123 -24.98 1.79 3.38
C LEU A 123 -24.16 3.08 3.16
N PHE A 124 -23.47 3.17 2.04
CA PHE A 124 -22.61 4.31 1.70
C PHE A 124 -23.26 5.22 0.65
N ASP A 125 -23.04 6.52 0.78
CA ASP A 125 -23.43 7.50 -0.23
C ASP A 125 -22.50 7.45 -1.46
N ALA A 126 -21.27 6.99 -1.28
CA ALA A 126 -20.33 6.69 -2.34
C ALA A 126 -19.25 5.72 -1.84
N VAL A 127 -18.58 5.01 -2.76
CA VAL A 127 -17.45 4.15 -2.48
C VAL A 127 -16.30 4.48 -3.43
N PHE A 128 -15.08 4.56 -2.89
CA PHE A 128 -13.89 4.72 -3.72
C PHE A 128 -12.84 3.65 -3.45
N VAL A 129 -11.95 3.48 -4.42
CA VAL A 129 -10.78 2.60 -4.32
C VAL A 129 -9.50 3.37 -4.64
N GLY A 130 -8.43 3.06 -3.93
CA GLY A 130 -7.11 3.66 -4.11
C GLY A 130 -6.68 4.46 -2.87
N SER A 131 -5.50 4.97 -2.85
CA SER A 131 -4.42 4.90 -3.81
C SER A 131 -3.74 3.50 -3.79
N ASP A 132 -2.47 3.46 -4.25
CA ASP A 132 -1.61 2.28 -4.30
C ASP A 132 -1.91 1.32 -5.47
N GLN A 133 -1.15 0.21 -5.56
CA GLN A 133 -1.24 -0.79 -6.64
C GLN A 133 -2.45 -1.72 -6.49
N VAL A 134 -3.62 -1.13 -6.25
CA VAL A 134 -4.88 -1.85 -6.00
C VAL A 134 -5.41 -2.61 -7.23
N TRP A 135 -4.98 -2.23 -8.44
CA TRP A 135 -5.40 -2.85 -9.69
C TRP A 135 -4.36 -3.80 -10.29
N ARG A 136 -3.40 -4.28 -9.48
CA ARG A 136 -2.48 -5.34 -9.93
C ARG A 136 -3.28 -6.55 -10.44
N PRO A 137 -2.88 -7.16 -11.58
CA PRO A 137 -3.62 -8.26 -12.22
C PRO A 137 -3.97 -9.40 -11.28
N PHE A 138 -3.10 -9.73 -10.32
CA PHE A 138 -3.36 -10.76 -9.32
C PHE A 138 -4.56 -10.46 -8.40
N GLY A 139 -4.79 -9.18 -8.08
CA GLY A 139 -5.91 -8.73 -7.23
C GLY A 139 -7.28 -8.78 -7.91
N PHE A 140 -7.33 -8.88 -9.23
CA PHE A 140 -8.52 -8.81 -10.07
C PHE A 140 -9.64 -9.76 -9.64
N TYR A 141 -9.31 -11.01 -9.36
CA TYR A 141 -10.29 -12.07 -9.04
C TYR A 141 -10.88 -11.97 -7.62
N SER A 142 -10.46 -10.99 -6.84
CA SER A 142 -11.07 -10.74 -5.53
C SER A 142 -12.44 -10.10 -5.63
N ASN A 143 -12.76 -9.44 -6.75
CA ASN A 143 -13.93 -8.57 -6.94
C ASN A 143 -14.05 -7.44 -5.91
N TYR A 144 -13.00 -7.22 -5.14
CA TYR A 144 -12.90 -6.23 -4.07
C TYR A 144 -12.24 -4.94 -4.56
N TRP A 145 -11.01 -5.04 -5.09
CA TRP A 145 -10.24 -3.89 -5.56
C TRP A 145 -10.82 -3.21 -6.82
N ASN A 146 -11.65 -3.91 -7.57
CA ASN A 146 -12.36 -3.40 -8.74
C ASN A 146 -13.79 -2.92 -8.44
N LEU A 147 -14.17 -2.85 -7.15
CA LEU A 147 -15.48 -2.43 -6.64
C LEU A 147 -16.67 -3.19 -7.26
N ASN A 148 -16.47 -4.43 -7.73
CA ASN A 148 -17.55 -5.22 -8.31
C ASN A 148 -18.66 -5.58 -7.31
N PHE A 149 -18.34 -5.56 -6.01
CA PHE A 149 -19.29 -5.80 -4.92
C PHE A 149 -20.24 -4.61 -4.66
N VAL A 150 -19.90 -3.41 -5.14
CA VAL A 150 -20.67 -2.20 -4.85
C VAL A 150 -21.94 -2.17 -5.71
N ASP A 151 -23.08 -1.93 -5.09
CA ASP A 151 -24.38 -1.78 -5.75
C ASP A 151 -24.32 -0.69 -6.83
N ASP A 152 -25.04 -0.87 -7.96
CA ASP A 152 -24.95 0.08 -9.09
C ASP A 152 -25.55 1.45 -8.78
N ARG A 153 -26.45 1.54 -7.80
CA ARG A 153 -27.00 2.81 -7.33
C ARG A 153 -26.02 3.64 -6.51
N VAL A 154 -24.96 3.01 -5.97
CA VAL A 154 -23.93 3.69 -5.19
C VAL A 154 -22.81 4.15 -6.13
N PRO A 155 -22.54 5.46 -6.21
CA PRO A 155 -21.45 6.00 -7.02
C PRO A 155 -20.08 5.41 -6.63
N LYS A 156 -19.32 5.03 -7.65
CA LYS A 156 -17.99 4.41 -7.53
C LYS A 156 -16.92 5.33 -8.11
N PHE A 157 -15.80 5.45 -7.43
CA PHE A 157 -14.68 6.28 -7.87
C PHE A 157 -13.36 5.53 -7.70
N SER A 158 -12.37 5.86 -8.51
CA SER A 158 -10.98 5.56 -8.17
C SER A 158 -10.20 6.85 -7.93
N TYR A 159 -9.30 6.82 -6.94
CA TYR A 159 -8.40 7.91 -6.67
C TYR A 159 -6.95 7.42 -6.67
N ALA A 160 -6.14 7.93 -7.62
CA ALA A 160 -4.73 7.59 -7.77
C ALA A 160 -4.46 6.07 -7.76
N SER A 161 -5.38 5.26 -8.29
CA SER A 161 -5.20 3.79 -8.38
C SER A 161 -4.12 3.44 -9.37
N SER A 162 -3.30 2.41 -9.05
CA SER A 162 -2.21 1.95 -9.92
C SER A 162 -2.40 0.49 -10.30
N TYR A 163 -2.03 0.16 -11.54
CA TYR A 163 -1.92 -1.23 -11.99
C TYR A 163 -0.59 -1.86 -11.58
N GLY A 164 0.46 -1.07 -11.38
CA GLY A 164 1.80 -1.56 -11.06
C GLY A 164 2.43 -2.41 -12.16
N VAL A 165 1.85 -2.39 -13.37
CA VAL A 165 2.31 -3.13 -14.55
C VAL A 165 2.14 -2.27 -15.81
N SER A 166 2.86 -2.63 -16.88
CA SER A 166 2.77 -1.94 -18.17
C SER A 166 1.61 -2.45 -19.06
N SER A 167 1.07 -3.64 -18.77
CA SER A 167 -0.05 -4.24 -19.48
C SER A 167 -0.79 -5.21 -18.58
N ILE A 168 -2.05 -5.51 -18.91
CA ILE A 168 -2.86 -6.48 -18.20
C ILE A 168 -3.04 -7.77 -19.04
N PRO A 169 -3.19 -8.94 -18.41
CA PRO A 169 -3.42 -10.20 -19.12
C PRO A 169 -4.70 -10.15 -19.97
N SER A 170 -4.67 -10.71 -21.18
CA SER A 170 -5.80 -10.69 -22.11
C SER A 170 -7.08 -11.29 -21.54
N ILE A 171 -6.96 -12.30 -20.69
CA ILE A 171 -8.09 -12.90 -19.96
C ILE A 171 -8.85 -11.90 -19.06
N GLN A 172 -8.20 -10.80 -18.68
CA GLN A 172 -8.81 -9.74 -17.83
C GLN A 172 -9.42 -8.58 -18.62
N HIS A 173 -9.16 -8.44 -19.94
CA HIS A 173 -9.59 -7.28 -20.73
C HIS A 173 -11.10 -7.00 -20.61
N LYS A 174 -11.92 -8.04 -20.85
CA LYS A 174 -13.39 -7.92 -20.77
C LYS A 174 -13.89 -7.54 -19.37
N GLY A 175 -13.28 -8.14 -18.34
CA GLY A 175 -13.64 -7.83 -16.97
C GLY A 175 -13.16 -6.44 -16.53
N THR A 176 -11.99 -5.99 -17.01
CA THR A 176 -11.47 -4.65 -16.78
C THR A 176 -12.37 -3.60 -17.40
N LYS A 177 -12.80 -3.76 -18.65
CA LYS A 177 -13.80 -2.91 -19.27
C LYS A 177 -15.04 -2.80 -18.38
N ARG A 178 -15.59 -3.94 -17.96
CA ARG A 178 -16.83 -3.99 -17.18
C ARG A 178 -16.76 -3.22 -15.87
N TYR A 179 -15.70 -3.34 -15.07
CA TYR A 179 -15.63 -2.64 -13.81
C TYR A 179 -15.32 -1.15 -13.98
N LEU A 180 -14.50 -0.78 -14.96
CA LEU A 180 -14.20 0.62 -15.25
C LEU A 180 -15.46 1.37 -15.72
N GLU A 181 -16.27 0.80 -16.58
CA GLU A 181 -17.50 1.42 -17.09
C GLU A 181 -18.58 1.59 -16.01
N ARG A 182 -18.47 0.90 -14.87
CA ARG A 182 -19.32 1.11 -13.69
C ARG A 182 -18.85 2.25 -12.78
N MET A 183 -17.69 2.81 -13.01
CA MET A 183 -17.16 3.93 -12.21
C MET A 183 -17.67 5.27 -12.75
N LYS A 184 -18.04 6.17 -11.85
CA LYS A 184 -18.47 7.52 -12.20
C LYS A 184 -17.29 8.39 -12.63
N MET A 185 -16.13 8.18 -12.03
CA MET A 185 -14.87 8.86 -12.36
C MET A 185 -13.69 7.94 -12.07
N VAL A 186 -12.71 7.98 -12.97
CA VAL A 186 -11.48 7.19 -12.86
C VAL A 186 -10.29 8.11 -12.79
N SER A 187 -9.50 8.00 -11.73
CA SER A 187 -8.17 8.60 -11.69
C SER A 187 -7.11 7.57 -11.32
N VAL A 188 -5.93 7.75 -11.88
CA VAL A 188 -4.78 6.85 -11.76
C VAL A 188 -3.54 7.64 -11.37
N ARG A 189 -2.54 6.96 -10.82
CA ARG A 189 -1.32 7.60 -10.32
C ARG A 189 -0.27 7.82 -11.40
N GLU A 190 -0.32 7.07 -12.50
CA GLU A 190 0.69 7.08 -13.56
C GLU A 190 0.09 7.07 -14.98
N MET A 191 0.83 7.61 -15.95
CA MET A 191 0.43 7.66 -17.35
C MET A 191 0.12 6.28 -17.91
N LYS A 192 0.88 5.25 -17.51
CA LYS A 192 0.64 3.87 -17.97
C LYS A 192 -0.71 3.33 -17.51
N GLY A 193 -1.13 3.69 -16.30
CA GLY A 193 -2.47 3.39 -15.80
C GLY A 193 -3.56 4.04 -16.65
N LYS A 194 -3.36 5.31 -17.06
CA LYS A 194 -4.27 6.01 -17.98
C LYS A 194 -4.38 5.30 -19.33
N GLU A 195 -3.25 4.92 -19.94
CA GLU A 195 -3.23 4.18 -21.20
C GLU A 195 -4.03 2.87 -21.10
N ILE A 196 -3.85 2.11 -20.01
CA ILE A 196 -4.61 0.87 -19.78
C ILE A 196 -6.11 1.16 -19.68
N VAL A 197 -6.52 2.16 -18.90
CA VAL A 197 -7.94 2.51 -18.75
C VAL A 197 -8.56 2.88 -20.10
N GLU A 198 -7.91 3.76 -20.87
CA GLU A 198 -8.42 4.26 -22.16
C GLU A 198 -8.36 3.22 -23.27
N GLN A 199 -7.42 2.26 -23.19
CA GLN A 199 -7.30 1.15 -24.13
C GLN A 199 -8.44 0.12 -23.94
N TYR A 200 -8.81 -0.16 -22.69
CA TYR A 200 -9.73 -1.26 -22.39
C TYR A 200 -11.15 -0.83 -22.00
N SER A 201 -11.43 0.47 -21.95
CA SER A 201 -12.78 0.99 -21.66
C SER A 201 -13.06 2.30 -22.40
N ASN A 202 -14.31 2.77 -22.30
CA ASN A 202 -14.70 4.09 -22.81
C ASN A 202 -14.45 5.22 -21.78
N GLN A 203 -13.91 4.91 -20.61
CA GLN A 203 -13.61 5.89 -19.57
C GLN A 203 -12.40 6.76 -19.95
N LYS A 204 -12.45 8.02 -19.55
CA LYS A 204 -11.32 8.94 -19.58
C LYS A 204 -10.68 8.99 -18.19
N ALA A 205 -9.43 8.56 -18.08
CA ALA A 205 -8.73 8.61 -16.82
C ALA A 205 -7.96 9.91 -16.63
N GLN A 206 -8.00 10.46 -15.41
CA GLN A 206 -7.16 11.56 -14.99
C GLN A 206 -5.91 11.01 -14.28
N VAL A 207 -4.73 11.54 -14.62
CA VAL A 207 -3.52 11.27 -13.84
C VAL A 207 -3.45 12.28 -12.72
N VAL A 208 -3.36 11.79 -11.49
CA VAL A 208 -3.33 12.60 -10.27
C VAL A 208 -2.18 12.15 -9.35
N SER A 209 -1.72 13.05 -8.50
CA SER A 209 -0.70 12.72 -7.50
C SER A 209 -1.21 11.70 -6.47
N ASP A 210 -0.27 10.96 -5.88
CA ASP A 210 -0.56 10.14 -4.72
C ASP A 210 -1.11 11.01 -3.57
N PRO A 211 -2.05 10.51 -2.75
CA PRO A 211 -2.62 11.30 -1.65
C PRO A 211 -1.60 11.82 -0.65
N THR A 212 -0.42 11.20 -0.54
CA THR A 212 0.65 11.71 0.31
C THR A 212 1.12 13.12 -0.07
N MET A 213 0.93 13.50 -1.33
CA MET A 213 1.27 14.84 -1.84
C MET A 213 0.19 15.90 -1.55
N LEU A 214 -0.95 15.50 -0.98
CA LEU A 214 -2.04 16.42 -0.64
C LEU A 214 -1.91 17.01 0.77
N LEU A 215 -1.10 16.39 1.63
CA LEU A 215 -0.78 16.93 2.94
C LEU A 215 0.42 17.87 2.85
N THR A 216 0.35 18.94 3.60
CA THR A 216 1.44 19.91 3.75
C THR A 216 2.58 19.35 4.58
N SER A 217 3.78 19.96 4.47
CA SER A 217 4.90 19.63 5.35
C SER A 217 4.57 19.81 6.83
N LYS A 218 3.76 20.80 7.19
CA LYS A 218 3.30 21.02 8.57
C LYS A 218 2.48 19.82 9.07
N GLU A 219 1.55 19.33 8.27
CA GLU A 219 0.72 18.16 8.64
C GLU A 219 1.56 16.89 8.76
N TRP A 220 2.58 16.72 7.90
CA TRP A 220 3.52 15.60 8.03
C TRP A 220 4.44 15.72 9.26
N LEU A 221 4.86 16.92 9.64
CA LEU A 221 5.61 17.13 10.88
C LEU A 221 4.74 16.90 12.12
N GLU A 222 3.48 17.30 12.08
CA GLU A 222 2.50 16.97 13.13
C GLU A 222 2.31 15.44 13.23
N PHE A 223 2.16 14.75 12.11
CA PHE A 223 2.12 13.28 12.07
C PHE A 223 3.38 12.68 12.71
N ALA A 224 4.57 13.15 12.34
CA ALA A 224 5.83 12.67 12.88
C ALA A 224 6.00 12.94 14.39
N SER A 225 5.34 13.96 14.93
CA SER A 225 5.40 14.30 16.37
C SER A 225 4.77 13.24 17.28
N HIS A 226 3.95 12.34 16.73
CA HIS A 226 3.41 11.19 17.47
C HIS A 226 4.44 10.06 17.67
N SER A 227 5.60 10.17 17.04
CA SER A 227 6.70 9.22 17.25
C SER A 227 7.37 9.48 18.60
N HIS A 228 7.48 8.43 19.41
CA HIS A 228 8.27 8.42 20.64
C HIS A 228 9.70 7.89 20.41
N LYS A 229 10.06 7.58 19.15
CA LYS A 229 11.39 7.08 18.82
C LYS A 229 12.41 8.19 18.91
N GLU A 230 13.53 7.92 19.56
CA GLU A 230 14.69 8.80 19.51
C GLU A 230 15.33 8.77 18.12
N THR A 231 15.74 9.92 17.65
CA THR A 231 16.46 10.08 16.38
C THR A 231 17.90 10.47 16.68
N PRO A 232 18.86 10.13 15.83
CA PRO A 232 20.24 10.64 15.97
C PRO A 232 20.23 12.17 16.07
N THR A 233 21.04 12.70 16.98
CA THR A 233 21.22 14.16 17.16
C THR A 233 22.22 14.74 16.16
N GLU A 234 23.17 13.93 15.71
CA GLU A 234 24.14 14.26 14.67
C GLU A 234 23.47 14.22 13.28
N PRO A 235 23.96 15.01 12.32
CA PRO A 235 23.51 14.90 10.94
C PRO A 235 23.70 13.49 10.38
N TYR A 236 22.70 12.98 9.65
CA TYR A 236 22.74 11.62 9.09
C TYR A 236 22.17 11.55 7.67
N ILE A 237 22.50 10.47 6.99
CA ILE A 237 21.97 10.06 5.69
C ILE A 237 20.88 9.03 5.97
N PHE A 238 19.63 9.30 5.55
CA PHE A 238 18.54 8.34 5.67
C PHE A 238 18.43 7.50 4.40
N CYS A 239 18.55 6.19 4.54
CA CYS A 239 18.48 5.25 3.42
C CYS A 239 17.25 4.34 3.52
N TYR A 240 16.40 4.39 2.50
CA TYR A 240 15.27 3.47 2.31
C TYR A 240 15.33 2.85 0.93
N PHE A 241 16.01 1.71 0.82
CA PHE A 241 16.17 1.01 -0.46
C PHE A 241 15.02 0.05 -0.73
N LEU A 242 14.45 0.14 -1.94
CA LEU A 242 13.45 -0.79 -2.45
C LEU A 242 14.12 -1.75 -3.42
N GLY A 243 14.50 -2.93 -2.93
CA GLY A 243 15.21 -3.97 -3.69
C GLY A 243 16.70 -4.10 -3.37
N SER A 244 17.37 -5.00 -4.09
CA SER A 244 18.71 -5.52 -3.77
C SER A 244 19.87 -4.84 -4.53
N ARG A 245 19.67 -3.69 -5.17
CA ARG A 245 20.72 -3.00 -5.95
C ARG A 245 21.89 -2.57 -5.07
N GLU A 246 23.05 -3.19 -5.27
CA GLU A 246 24.28 -2.91 -4.49
C GLU A 246 24.93 -1.57 -4.87
N ASP A 247 24.80 -1.14 -6.12
CA ASP A 247 25.39 0.11 -6.61
C ASP A 247 24.86 1.33 -5.84
N ILE A 248 23.57 1.39 -5.54
CA ILE A 248 22.96 2.47 -4.75
C ILE A 248 23.52 2.47 -3.32
N ARG A 249 23.70 1.28 -2.73
CA ARG A 249 24.30 1.14 -1.38
C ARG A 249 25.73 1.61 -1.34
N LYS A 250 26.51 1.33 -2.39
CA LYS A 250 27.88 1.83 -2.53
C LYS A 250 27.93 3.36 -2.64
N GLU A 251 27.00 3.97 -3.33
CA GLU A 251 26.91 5.44 -3.42
C GLU A 251 26.56 6.07 -2.05
N ALA A 252 25.63 5.48 -1.30
CA ALA A 252 25.34 5.93 0.07
C ALA A 252 26.56 5.83 0.99
N ALA A 253 27.34 4.74 0.90
CA ALA A 253 28.58 4.58 1.65
C ALA A 253 29.64 5.63 1.25
N LYS A 254 29.80 5.93 -0.03
CA LYS A 254 30.71 6.99 -0.51
C LYS A 254 30.28 8.37 0.02
N LEU A 255 28.97 8.67 0.01
CA LEU A 255 28.46 9.92 0.55
C LEU A 255 28.76 10.02 2.06
N SER A 256 28.59 8.95 2.82
CA SER A 256 28.92 8.89 4.24
C SER A 256 30.41 9.16 4.47
N MET A 257 31.30 8.51 3.70
CA MET A 257 32.75 8.76 3.79
C MET A 257 33.13 10.22 3.47
N HIS A 258 32.44 10.82 2.47
CA HIS A 258 32.72 12.20 2.06
C HIS A 258 32.22 13.25 3.07
N THR A 259 31.06 13.02 3.67
CA THR A 259 30.43 13.97 4.59
C THR A 259 30.79 13.74 6.05
N GLY A 260 31.25 12.54 6.40
CA GLY A 260 31.41 12.08 7.78
C GLY A 260 30.07 11.78 8.47
N PHE A 261 28.95 11.82 7.76
CA PHE A 261 27.62 11.59 8.34
C PHE A 261 27.34 10.10 8.46
N LYS A 262 26.69 9.73 9.56
CA LYS A 262 26.21 8.36 9.82
C LYS A 262 25.08 7.98 8.86
N ILE A 263 24.96 6.69 8.58
CA ILE A 263 23.85 6.14 7.79
C ILE A 263 22.80 5.54 8.73
N VAL A 264 21.56 6.03 8.58
CA VAL A 264 20.36 5.44 9.13
C VAL A 264 19.67 4.66 8.02
N ILE A 265 19.63 3.33 8.12
CA ILE A 265 19.06 2.49 7.08
C ILE A 265 17.77 1.81 7.54
N MET A 266 16.75 1.92 6.69
CA MET A 266 15.55 1.09 6.77
C MET A 266 15.74 -0.15 5.91
N ARG A 267 16.18 -1.25 6.52
CA ARG A 267 16.48 -2.51 5.79
C ARG A 267 15.29 -3.02 5.01
N HIS A 268 15.56 -3.54 3.82
CA HIS A 268 14.55 -4.17 2.97
C HIS A 268 14.01 -5.43 3.65
N MET A 269 12.68 -5.58 3.68
CA MET A 269 12.02 -6.65 4.44
C MET A 269 11.22 -7.63 3.55
N ASP A 270 11.08 -7.35 2.26
CA ASP A 270 10.38 -8.26 1.33
C ASP A 270 11.27 -9.41 0.84
N GLU A 271 12.60 -9.20 0.89
CA GLU A 271 13.64 -10.19 0.68
C GLU A 271 14.85 -9.88 1.57
N TYR A 272 15.65 -10.88 1.89
CA TYR A 272 16.89 -10.68 2.60
C TYR A 272 17.98 -10.14 1.66
N VAL A 273 18.56 -9.01 2.01
CA VAL A 273 19.65 -8.38 1.24
C VAL A 273 20.92 -8.36 2.08
N PRO A 274 21.92 -9.25 1.79
CA PRO A 274 23.16 -9.33 2.58
C PRO A 274 23.90 -7.99 2.69
N ALA A 275 23.86 -7.17 1.66
CA ALA A 275 24.50 -5.85 1.65
C ALA A 275 23.93 -4.89 2.71
N ASP A 276 22.70 -5.10 3.17
CA ASP A 276 22.09 -4.30 4.24
C ASP A 276 22.68 -4.60 5.62
N GLU A 277 23.42 -5.72 5.80
CA GLU A 277 24.08 -6.06 7.06
C GLU A 277 25.40 -5.29 7.26
N THR A 278 26.01 -4.85 6.16
CA THR A 278 27.32 -4.19 6.16
C THR A 278 27.22 -2.67 6.02
N ILE A 279 26.04 -2.14 5.76
CA ILE A 279 25.80 -0.71 5.64
C ILE A 279 24.84 -0.23 6.73
N GLY A 280 25.12 0.92 7.30
CA GLY A 280 24.28 1.57 8.30
C GLY A 280 24.82 1.50 9.71
N ASP A 281 24.97 2.67 10.30
CA ASP A 281 25.38 2.84 11.71
C ASP A 281 24.18 2.63 12.65
N TYR A 282 22.96 2.87 12.13
CA TYR A 282 21.70 2.67 12.83
C TYR A 282 20.67 2.04 11.90
N ALA A 283 20.22 0.84 12.24
CA ALA A 283 19.34 0.04 11.40
C ALA A 283 18.19 -0.59 12.22
N PRO A 284 17.25 0.20 12.75
CA PRO A 284 16.20 -0.30 13.63
C PRO A 284 15.13 -1.07 12.87
N TYR A 285 14.62 -2.13 13.49
CA TYR A 285 13.49 -2.90 12.95
C TYR A 285 12.13 -2.44 13.50
N ASP A 286 12.11 -1.90 14.71
CA ASP A 286 10.90 -1.49 15.45
C ASP A 286 10.40 -0.08 15.03
N ILE A 287 10.41 0.21 13.74
CA ILE A 287 9.99 1.49 13.16
C ILE A 287 8.57 1.35 12.61
N ASN A 288 7.68 2.25 13.00
CA ASN A 288 6.36 2.43 12.44
C ASN A 288 6.30 3.61 11.45
N ALA A 289 5.11 3.99 10.98
CA ALA A 289 4.99 5.07 10.00
C ALA A 289 5.29 6.46 10.57
N TRP A 290 4.99 6.73 11.85
CA TRP A 290 5.36 7.99 12.51
C TRP A 290 6.88 8.13 12.62
N ASP A 291 7.54 7.05 13.04
CA ASP A 291 8.98 7.00 13.19
C ASP A 291 9.69 7.16 11.85
N PHE A 292 9.14 6.53 10.79
CA PHE A 292 9.66 6.65 9.43
C PHE A 292 9.66 8.11 8.96
N VAL A 293 8.56 8.83 9.12
CA VAL A 293 8.47 10.24 8.71
C VAL A 293 9.37 11.11 9.60
N LYS A 294 9.47 10.84 10.91
CA LYS A 294 10.36 11.55 11.81
C LYS A 294 11.83 11.40 11.42
N LEU A 295 12.26 10.17 11.11
CA LEU A 295 13.63 9.91 10.64
C LEU A 295 13.88 10.56 9.28
N LEU A 296 12.91 10.51 8.36
CA LEU A 296 13.02 11.15 7.05
C LEU A 296 13.14 12.67 7.16
N SER A 297 12.31 13.31 7.98
CA SER A 297 12.25 14.78 8.10
C SER A 297 13.47 15.40 8.79
N ASN A 298 14.19 14.64 9.61
CA ASN A 298 15.38 15.08 10.33
C ASN A 298 16.70 14.72 9.61
N ALA A 299 16.64 14.03 8.49
CA ALA A 299 17.82 13.62 7.73
C ALA A 299 18.48 14.80 7.00
N ALA A 300 19.79 14.82 6.96
CA ALA A 300 20.55 15.77 6.15
C ALA A 300 20.53 15.39 4.66
N TYR A 301 20.51 14.09 4.36
CA TYR A 301 20.38 13.51 3.02
C TYR A 301 19.42 12.32 3.04
N VAL A 302 18.75 12.09 1.89
CA VAL A 302 17.82 10.97 1.68
C VAL A 302 18.19 10.23 0.40
#